data_572d07dcfeabd0cc360b4b6d4f2b6081
#
_entry.id   572d07dcfeabd0cc360b4b6d4f2b6081
#
_cell.length_a   1.000
_cell.length_b   1.000
_cell.length_c   1.000
_cell.angle_alpha   90.00
_cell.angle_beta   90.00
_cell.angle_gamma   90.00
#
_symmetry.space_group_name_H-M   'P 1'
#
loop_
_entity.id
_entity.type
_entity.pdbx_description
1 polymer ?
#
loop_
_entity_poly.entity_id
_entity_poly.type
_entity_poly.pdbx_seq_one_letter_code
_entity_poly.pdbx_strand_id
1 'polypeptide(L)'
;MPVHRSGTARRLRLLAAGTLLAAFPLLTALPSSAADIPARGSARMGMGVVAHDGQGGTPSTGDATQTEGVDVAGYQGNVAWSTLWSSGVRWAYTKATEGTYYTNPYFAQQYNGAYGVGMIRGSYHFATPDTTTGATQANYFVDHGGGWSGDGKTLPGTLDIEWNPYGAACYGKTQSAMVSWIGSFLSQYKARTGRDAVIYTAASWWTQCTGDYAGFAASDPLWIARYASDPGTLPAGWGYYTMWQYTSSGPTVGDHDKFNGALDRVQALANG
;
A
#
# COMPACT_ATOMS: atom_id res chain seq x y z
N MET A 1 22.65 50.13 97.90
CA MET A 1 22.41 48.89 97.18
C MET A 1 21.39 49.15 96.08
N PRO A 2 21.70 49.23 94.84
CA PRO A 2 20.77 49.64 93.81
C PRO A 2 20.16 48.45 93.11
N VAL A 3 18.89 48.54 92.88
CA VAL A 3 18.02 47.61 92.15
C VAL A 3 18.06 47.95 90.65
N HIS A 4 18.45 46.97 89.84
CA HIS A 4 18.38 47.16 88.40
C HIS A 4 17.05 46.59 87.86
N ARG A 5 16.31 47.48 87.21
CA ARG A 5 15.12 47.09 86.43
C ARG A 5 15.55 46.78 84.99
N SER A 6 15.25 45.55 84.53
CA SER A 6 15.40 45.16 83.19
C SER A 6 14.08 45.34 82.40
N GLY A 7 14.15 46.15 81.36
CA GLY A 7 13.02 46.40 80.47
C GLY A 7 13.02 45.40 79.32
N THR A 8 11.89 44.70 79.15
CA THR A 8 11.63 43.77 78.06
C THR A 8 11.10 44.50 76.87
N ALA A 9 11.89 44.54 75.78
CA ALA A 9 11.47 45.08 74.49
C ALA A 9 10.72 43.97 73.73
N ARG A 10 9.44 44.16 73.46
CA ARG A 10 8.65 43.32 72.53
C ARG A 10 9.04 43.68 71.13
N ARG A 11 9.60 42.68 70.41
CA ARG A 11 9.79 42.78 68.95
C ARG A 11 8.52 42.29 68.24
N LEU A 12 7.89 43.17 67.52
CA LEU A 12 6.77 42.89 66.63
C LEU A 12 7.33 42.20 65.37
N ARG A 13 6.90 40.92 65.12
CA ARG A 13 7.24 40.20 63.92
C ARG A 13 6.14 40.46 62.87
N LEU A 14 6.50 41.23 61.83
CA LEU A 14 5.66 41.27 60.62
C LEU A 14 5.75 39.91 59.89
N LEU A 15 4.60 39.25 59.72
CA LEU A 15 4.42 38.14 58.82
C LEU A 15 4.17 38.71 57.41
N ALA A 16 5.13 38.56 56.53
CA ALA A 16 4.94 38.82 55.11
C ALA A 16 4.27 37.60 54.50
N ALA A 17 3.00 37.73 54.10
CA ALA A 17 2.29 36.72 53.30
C ALA A 17 2.81 36.79 51.87
N GLY A 18 3.66 35.85 51.51
CA GLY A 18 4.10 35.65 50.13
C GLY A 18 3.03 34.88 49.33
N THR A 19 2.34 35.55 48.42
CA THR A 19 1.48 34.94 47.43
C THR A 19 2.36 34.25 46.40
N LEU A 20 2.44 32.90 46.40
CA LEU A 20 2.98 32.12 45.31
C LEU A 20 1.99 32.18 44.14
N LEU A 21 2.28 32.93 43.07
CA LEU A 21 1.66 32.77 41.78
C LEU A 21 2.21 31.48 41.16
N ALA A 22 1.42 30.42 41.13
CA ALA A 22 1.70 29.23 40.32
C ALA A 22 1.50 29.56 38.83
N ALA A 23 2.60 29.76 38.12
CA ALA A 23 2.58 29.87 36.67
C ALA A 23 2.28 28.49 36.10
N PHE A 24 1.04 28.25 35.64
CA PHE A 24 0.72 27.09 34.78
C PHE A 24 1.35 27.32 33.40
N PRO A 25 2.17 26.39 32.90
CA PRO A 25 2.61 26.47 31.51
C PRO A 25 1.37 26.28 30.63
N LEU A 26 1.03 27.26 29.80
CA LEU A 26 0.15 27.11 28.67
C LEU A 26 0.81 26.08 27.74
N LEU A 27 0.35 24.83 27.75
CA LEU A 27 0.62 23.89 26.66
C LEU A 27 -0.09 24.46 25.42
N THR A 28 0.62 25.17 24.58
CA THR A 28 0.20 25.43 23.23
C THR A 28 0.23 24.10 22.49
N ALA A 29 -0.94 23.51 22.28
CA ALA A 29 -1.08 22.40 21.34
C ALA A 29 -0.55 22.90 19.98
N LEU A 30 0.56 22.33 19.53
CA LEU A 30 1.03 22.54 18.16
C LEU A 30 -0.13 22.10 17.23
N PRO A 31 -0.47 22.89 16.20
CA PRO A 31 -1.45 22.43 15.24
C PRO A 31 -0.92 21.12 14.66
N SER A 32 -1.68 20.05 14.81
CA SER A 32 -1.50 18.83 14.04
C SER A 32 -1.56 19.26 12.57
N SER A 33 -0.44 19.22 11.86
CA SER A 33 -0.45 19.37 10.42
C SER A 33 -1.32 18.24 9.89
N ALA A 34 -2.51 18.56 9.39
CA ALA A 34 -3.25 17.62 8.58
C ALA A 34 -2.29 17.19 7.46
N ALA A 35 -2.02 15.88 7.37
CA ALA A 35 -1.19 15.37 6.28
C ALA A 35 -1.86 15.82 4.97
N ASP A 36 -1.08 16.48 4.10
CA ASP A 36 -1.61 16.96 2.84
C ASP A 36 -2.16 15.78 2.04
N ILE A 37 -3.45 15.85 1.68
CA ILE A 37 -4.09 14.85 0.83
C ILE A 37 -3.37 14.89 -0.51
N PRO A 38 -2.78 13.77 -0.99
CA PRO A 38 -2.06 13.77 -2.25
C PRO A 38 -2.99 14.06 -3.43
N ALA A 39 -2.43 14.58 -4.53
CA ALA A 39 -3.19 14.82 -5.75
C ALA A 39 -3.68 13.47 -6.34
N ARG A 40 -4.92 13.43 -6.83
CA ARG A 40 -5.43 12.24 -7.54
C ARG A 40 -4.55 11.92 -8.75
N GLY A 41 -4.28 10.62 -8.95
CA GLY A 41 -3.32 10.14 -9.94
C GLY A 41 -1.92 9.87 -9.37
N SER A 42 -1.60 10.37 -8.18
CA SER A 42 -0.29 10.14 -7.55
C SER A 42 -0.21 8.88 -6.69
N ALA A 43 -1.31 8.20 -6.44
CA ALA A 43 -1.31 6.95 -5.67
C ALA A 43 -0.47 5.86 -6.35
N ARG A 44 0.15 5.02 -5.56
CA ARG A 44 0.90 3.83 -6.01
C ARG A 44 0.66 2.69 -5.04
N MET A 45 0.94 1.48 -5.46
CA MET A 45 0.85 0.29 -4.62
C MET A 45 1.59 0.49 -3.29
N GLY A 46 0.99 0.06 -2.19
CA GLY A 46 1.58 0.10 -0.86
C GLY A 46 1.70 1.48 -0.22
N MET A 47 1.19 2.54 -0.87
CA MET A 47 1.29 3.90 -0.35
C MET A 47 0.68 4.03 1.06
N GLY A 48 -0.40 3.29 1.35
CA GLY A 48 -1.04 3.28 2.65
C GLY A 48 -0.44 2.32 3.66
N VAL A 49 0.29 1.30 3.21
CA VAL A 49 0.79 0.21 4.08
C VAL A 49 1.68 0.75 5.20
N VAL A 50 2.64 1.63 4.87
CA VAL A 50 3.54 2.22 5.88
C VAL A 50 2.78 2.99 6.96
N ALA A 51 1.76 3.74 6.56
CA ALA A 51 1.00 4.60 7.47
C ALA A 51 0.07 3.80 8.40
N HIS A 52 -0.46 2.67 7.94
CA HIS A 52 -1.46 1.88 8.64
C HIS A 52 -0.91 0.61 9.29
N ASP A 53 0.04 -0.07 8.65
CA ASP A 53 0.57 -1.36 9.09
C ASP A 53 2.04 -1.26 9.56
N GLY A 54 2.68 -0.12 9.33
CA GLY A 54 4.07 0.12 9.71
C GLY A 54 5.10 -0.47 8.74
N GLN A 55 6.37 -0.24 9.05
CA GLN A 55 7.50 -0.88 8.38
C GLN A 55 8.25 -1.75 9.38
N GLY A 56 8.53 -2.99 9.05
CA GLY A 56 9.27 -3.88 9.92
C GLY A 56 9.98 -5.00 9.18
N GLY A 57 11.25 -5.17 9.50
CA GLY A 57 12.05 -6.35 9.19
C GLY A 57 12.50 -6.48 7.72
N THR A 58 13.68 -7.09 7.57
CA THR A 58 14.14 -7.63 6.28
C THR A 58 13.51 -9.01 6.09
N PRO A 59 13.07 -9.38 4.88
CA PRO A 59 12.54 -10.70 4.61
C PRO A 59 13.50 -11.79 5.06
N SER A 60 12.98 -12.81 5.73
CA SER A 60 13.77 -13.99 5.98
C SER A 60 14.10 -14.67 4.65
N THR A 61 15.33 -15.12 4.49
CA THR A 61 15.73 -15.99 3.38
C THR A 61 15.21 -17.41 3.64
N GLY A 62 13.87 -17.55 3.74
CA GLY A 62 13.24 -18.85 3.96
C GLY A 62 13.50 -19.82 2.81
N ASP A 63 13.40 -21.12 3.07
CA ASP A 63 13.74 -22.22 2.18
C ASP A 63 12.87 -22.34 0.90
N ALA A 64 11.86 -21.52 0.73
CA ALA A 64 11.04 -21.54 -0.46
C ALA A 64 11.71 -20.81 -1.62
N THR A 65 11.82 -21.44 -2.77
CA THR A 65 12.27 -20.79 -4.00
C THR A 65 11.29 -19.64 -4.33
N GLN A 66 11.83 -18.42 -4.36
CA GLN A 66 11.07 -17.20 -4.69
C GLN A 66 11.73 -16.48 -5.86
N THR A 67 10.95 -15.79 -6.66
CA THR A 67 11.44 -15.01 -7.79
C THR A 67 11.22 -13.53 -7.53
N GLU A 68 12.32 -12.74 -7.59
CA GLU A 68 12.27 -11.29 -7.38
C GLU A 68 11.52 -10.58 -8.50
N GLY A 69 10.68 -9.64 -8.09
CA GLY A 69 9.94 -8.72 -8.93
C GLY A 69 9.98 -7.31 -8.40
N VAL A 70 9.42 -6.39 -9.17
CA VAL A 70 9.19 -5.01 -8.76
C VAL A 70 7.85 -4.52 -9.29
N ASP A 71 7.24 -3.57 -8.59
CA ASP A 71 6.20 -2.74 -9.18
C ASP A 71 6.64 -1.28 -9.29
N VAL A 72 6.13 -0.61 -10.32
CA VAL A 72 6.46 0.78 -10.63
C VAL A 72 5.22 1.56 -11.05
N ALA A 73 5.27 2.87 -10.84
CA ALA A 73 4.22 3.81 -11.22
C ALA A 73 4.81 5.03 -11.95
N GLY A 74 3.99 6.00 -12.28
CA GLY A 74 4.45 7.26 -12.86
C GLY A 74 5.44 8.02 -11.98
N TYR A 75 5.42 7.76 -10.68
CA TYR A 75 6.35 8.32 -9.70
C TYR A 75 7.82 8.02 -10.01
N GLN A 76 8.12 6.80 -10.49
CA GLN A 76 9.49 6.39 -10.83
C GLN A 76 9.97 6.95 -12.18
N GLY A 77 9.09 7.52 -12.99
CA GLY A 77 9.46 8.03 -14.31
C GLY A 77 9.99 6.93 -15.25
N ASN A 78 11.02 7.27 -16.03
CA ASN A 78 11.69 6.29 -16.87
C ASN A 78 12.56 5.33 -16.03
N VAL A 79 12.41 4.03 -16.27
CA VAL A 79 13.08 2.96 -15.51
C VAL A 79 14.24 2.38 -16.34
N ALA A 80 15.41 2.21 -15.69
CA ALA A 80 16.58 1.56 -16.26
C ALA A 80 16.46 0.04 -16.14
N TRP A 81 15.64 -0.59 -16.95
CA TRP A 81 15.26 -2.01 -16.84
C TRP A 81 16.45 -2.98 -16.90
N SER A 82 17.51 -2.65 -17.66
CA SER A 82 18.73 -3.46 -17.69
C SER A 82 19.42 -3.55 -16.32
N THR A 83 19.35 -2.49 -15.52
CA THR A 83 19.87 -2.48 -14.15
C THR A 83 19.06 -3.44 -13.27
N LEU A 84 17.72 -3.39 -13.35
CA LEU A 84 16.85 -4.29 -12.57
C LEU A 84 17.07 -5.76 -12.97
N TRP A 85 17.15 -6.03 -14.26
CA TRP A 85 17.46 -7.37 -14.76
C TRP A 85 18.81 -7.91 -14.23
N SER A 86 19.83 -7.07 -14.27
CA SER A 86 21.17 -7.42 -13.77
C SER A 86 21.22 -7.63 -12.25
N SER A 87 20.29 -6.98 -11.52
CA SER A 87 20.13 -7.15 -10.07
C SER A 87 19.29 -8.39 -9.68
N GLY A 88 18.83 -9.19 -10.65
CA GLY A 88 18.09 -10.42 -10.36
C GLY A 88 16.58 -10.31 -10.49
N VAL A 89 16.02 -9.14 -10.75
CA VAL A 89 14.58 -8.96 -11.00
C VAL A 89 14.16 -9.67 -12.28
N ARG A 90 13.08 -10.43 -12.25
CA ARG A 90 12.64 -11.27 -13.38
C ARG A 90 11.22 -10.99 -13.86
N TRP A 91 10.41 -10.34 -13.04
CA TRP A 91 9.06 -9.92 -13.41
C TRP A 91 8.77 -8.52 -12.87
N ALA A 92 7.80 -7.85 -13.48
CA ALA A 92 7.44 -6.50 -13.10
C ALA A 92 5.96 -6.22 -13.31
N TYR A 93 5.39 -5.37 -12.46
CA TYR A 93 4.09 -4.75 -12.70
C TYR A 93 4.25 -3.24 -12.88
N THR A 94 3.45 -2.69 -13.78
CA THR A 94 3.44 -1.26 -14.08
C THR A 94 2.05 -0.68 -13.85
N LYS A 95 1.94 0.40 -13.08
CA LYS A 95 0.68 1.15 -12.98
C LYS A 95 0.24 1.57 -14.38
N ALA A 96 -0.95 1.17 -14.78
CA ALA A 96 -1.56 1.65 -16.02
C ALA A 96 -2.50 2.82 -15.75
N THR A 97 -3.41 2.64 -14.77
CA THR A 97 -4.52 3.57 -14.54
C THR A 97 -4.83 3.77 -13.07
N GLU A 98 -5.56 4.83 -12.76
CA GLU A 98 -6.20 5.07 -11.46
C GLU A 98 -7.60 5.62 -11.68
N GLY A 99 -8.62 5.02 -11.04
CA GLY A 99 -10.00 5.39 -11.30
C GLY A 99 -10.32 5.38 -12.80
N THR A 100 -10.99 6.43 -13.26
CA THR A 100 -11.22 6.67 -14.70
C THR A 100 -10.66 8.02 -15.15
N TYR A 101 -9.73 8.58 -14.36
CA TYR A 101 -9.24 9.95 -14.56
C TYR A 101 -7.72 10.03 -14.75
N TYR A 102 -6.99 8.92 -14.58
CA TYR A 102 -5.54 8.93 -14.72
C TYR A 102 -5.04 7.75 -15.54
N THR A 103 -4.12 8.03 -16.45
CA THR A 103 -3.26 7.06 -17.13
C THR A 103 -1.81 7.39 -16.83
N ASN A 104 -0.97 6.39 -16.62
CA ASN A 104 0.44 6.59 -16.35
C ASN A 104 1.18 7.11 -17.59
N PRO A 105 1.75 8.33 -17.58
CA PRO A 105 2.43 8.89 -18.74
C PRO A 105 3.72 8.14 -19.13
N TYR A 106 4.27 7.34 -18.20
CA TYR A 106 5.45 6.51 -18.42
C TYR A 106 5.13 5.06 -18.77
N PHE A 107 3.82 4.70 -18.87
CA PHE A 107 3.38 3.32 -19.03
C PHE A 107 4.10 2.60 -20.18
N ALA A 108 4.16 3.21 -21.34
CA ALA A 108 4.78 2.59 -22.52
C ALA A 108 6.27 2.28 -22.32
N GLN A 109 7.03 3.19 -21.72
CA GLN A 109 8.45 2.97 -21.42
C GLN A 109 8.61 1.90 -20.35
N GLN A 110 7.81 1.95 -19.29
CA GLN A 110 7.91 1.01 -18.19
C GLN A 110 7.50 -0.40 -18.62
N TYR A 111 6.36 -0.55 -19.23
CA TYR A 111 5.79 -1.85 -19.62
C TYR A 111 6.58 -2.54 -20.74
N ASN A 112 6.90 -1.79 -21.81
CA ASN A 112 7.66 -2.32 -22.96
C ASN A 112 9.16 -2.46 -22.63
N GLY A 113 9.71 -1.59 -21.78
CA GLY A 113 11.09 -1.68 -21.34
C GLY A 113 11.37 -2.92 -20.50
N ALA A 114 10.45 -3.29 -19.60
CA ALA A 114 10.53 -4.56 -18.85
C ALA A 114 10.52 -5.77 -19.82
N TYR A 115 9.60 -5.77 -20.77
CA TYR A 115 9.55 -6.81 -21.81
C TYR A 115 10.83 -6.88 -22.64
N GLY A 116 11.38 -5.72 -23.02
CA GLY A 116 12.59 -5.60 -23.87
C GLY A 116 13.83 -6.21 -23.26
N VAL A 117 13.94 -6.30 -21.93
CA VAL A 117 15.05 -6.99 -21.23
C VAL A 117 14.74 -8.46 -20.90
N GLY A 118 13.56 -8.97 -21.30
CA GLY A 118 13.15 -10.35 -21.12
C GLY A 118 12.32 -10.65 -19.87
N MET A 119 11.92 -9.65 -19.09
CA MET A 119 11.03 -9.83 -17.94
C MET A 119 9.63 -10.27 -18.38
N ILE A 120 8.97 -11.04 -17.50
CA ILE A 120 7.54 -11.25 -17.54
C ILE A 120 6.90 -10.02 -16.90
N ARG A 121 5.92 -9.39 -17.56
CA ARG A 121 5.35 -8.13 -17.06
C ARG A 121 3.83 -8.17 -17.03
N GLY A 122 3.28 -7.39 -16.12
CA GLY A 122 1.86 -7.12 -15.98
C GLY A 122 1.58 -5.64 -15.77
N SER A 123 0.33 -5.31 -15.64
CA SER A 123 -0.11 -3.96 -15.32
C SER A 123 -1.11 -3.95 -14.17
N TYR A 124 -1.18 -2.84 -13.43
CA TYR A 124 -2.14 -2.70 -12.37
C TYR A 124 -3.00 -1.43 -12.47
N HIS A 125 -4.16 -1.52 -11.87
CA HIS A 125 -5.13 -0.46 -11.72
C HIS A 125 -5.27 -0.08 -10.26
N PHE A 126 -4.94 1.16 -9.90
CA PHE A 126 -5.23 1.68 -8.57
C PHE A 126 -6.72 2.03 -8.47
N ALA A 127 -7.42 1.29 -7.61
CA ALA A 127 -8.86 1.42 -7.46
C ALA A 127 -9.25 2.65 -6.64
N THR A 128 -10.29 3.35 -7.10
CA THR A 128 -10.93 4.44 -6.36
C THR A 128 -12.43 4.21 -6.30
N PRO A 129 -12.89 3.30 -5.42
CA PRO A 129 -14.29 2.88 -5.33
C PRO A 129 -15.30 4.02 -5.09
N ASP A 130 -14.85 5.16 -4.56
CA ASP A 130 -15.66 6.35 -4.32
C ASP A 130 -16.03 7.13 -5.60
N THR A 131 -15.33 6.87 -6.72
CA THR A 131 -15.50 7.67 -7.95
C THR A 131 -16.46 7.08 -8.96
N THR A 132 -16.34 5.79 -9.26
CA THR A 132 -17.19 5.08 -10.24
C THR A 132 -17.38 3.62 -9.86
N THR A 133 -18.18 2.86 -10.64
CA THR A 133 -18.43 1.43 -10.40
C THR A 133 -17.19 0.58 -10.72
N GLY A 134 -17.10 -0.62 -10.14
CA GLY A 134 -16.01 -1.56 -10.42
C GLY A 134 -15.94 -1.92 -11.90
N ALA A 135 -17.07 -2.22 -12.53
CA ALA A 135 -17.13 -2.54 -13.97
C ALA A 135 -16.65 -1.38 -14.86
N THR A 136 -16.97 -0.12 -14.48
CA THR A 136 -16.49 1.07 -15.22
C THR A 136 -14.97 1.19 -15.13
N GLN A 137 -14.40 0.98 -13.93
CA GLN A 137 -12.95 1.04 -13.75
C GLN A 137 -12.23 -0.13 -14.43
N ALA A 138 -12.80 -1.33 -14.40
CA ALA A 138 -12.25 -2.47 -15.13
C ALA A 138 -12.20 -2.24 -16.65
N ASN A 139 -13.26 -1.68 -17.23
CA ASN A 139 -13.27 -1.29 -18.65
C ASN A 139 -12.18 -0.26 -18.96
N TYR A 140 -12.12 0.80 -18.15
CA TYR A 140 -11.09 1.84 -18.32
C TYR A 140 -9.68 1.26 -18.22
N PHE A 141 -9.43 0.36 -17.28
CA PHE A 141 -8.16 -0.33 -17.12
C PHE A 141 -7.79 -1.14 -18.38
N VAL A 142 -8.69 -1.99 -18.85
CA VAL A 142 -8.44 -2.83 -20.04
C VAL A 142 -8.18 -1.98 -21.28
N ASP A 143 -8.91 -0.87 -21.46
CA ASP A 143 -8.75 0.03 -22.60
C ASP A 143 -7.42 0.82 -22.56
N HIS A 144 -6.75 0.90 -21.39
CA HIS A 144 -5.54 1.69 -21.17
C HIS A 144 -4.35 0.87 -20.64
N GLY A 145 -4.23 -0.39 -21.06
CA GLY A 145 -3.05 -1.22 -20.79
C GLY A 145 -3.29 -2.39 -19.84
N GLY A 146 -4.53 -2.61 -19.35
CA GLY A 146 -4.89 -3.73 -18.48
C GLY A 146 -5.20 -5.04 -19.22
N GLY A 147 -5.06 -5.08 -20.54
CA GLY A 147 -5.32 -6.28 -21.34
C GLY A 147 -4.36 -7.43 -21.01
N TRP A 148 -4.81 -8.66 -21.32
CA TRP A 148 -3.99 -9.87 -21.18
C TRP A 148 -3.89 -10.61 -22.52
N SER A 149 -2.73 -11.28 -22.73
CA SER A 149 -2.51 -12.20 -23.83
C SER A 149 -1.73 -13.43 -23.34
N GLY A 150 -2.10 -14.62 -23.85
CA GLY A 150 -1.45 -15.91 -23.53
C GLY A 150 -0.11 -16.06 -24.25
N ASP A 151 0.78 -15.11 -24.14
CA ASP A 151 2.11 -15.06 -24.78
C ASP A 151 3.25 -15.55 -23.87
N GLY A 152 2.91 -16.02 -22.66
CA GLY A 152 3.88 -16.46 -21.65
C GLY A 152 4.73 -15.34 -21.04
N LYS A 153 4.39 -14.08 -21.38
CA LYS A 153 5.11 -12.88 -20.98
C LYS A 153 4.20 -11.81 -20.41
N THR A 154 2.88 -11.99 -20.50
CA THR A 154 1.88 -11.07 -19.97
C THR A 154 1.19 -11.68 -18.76
N LEU A 155 1.45 -11.11 -17.58
CA LEU A 155 0.73 -11.46 -16.35
C LEU A 155 -0.70 -10.94 -16.39
N PRO A 156 -1.65 -11.58 -15.69
CA PRO A 156 -3.00 -11.05 -15.53
C PRO A 156 -2.95 -9.64 -14.92
N GLY A 157 -3.87 -8.78 -15.30
CA GLY A 157 -3.97 -7.45 -14.70
C GLY A 157 -4.31 -7.53 -13.21
N THR A 158 -3.82 -6.57 -12.46
CA THR A 158 -4.01 -6.50 -11.01
C THR A 158 -5.00 -5.41 -10.63
N LEU A 159 -5.98 -5.77 -9.82
CA LEU A 159 -6.78 -4.84 -9.04
C LEU A 159 -6.00 -4.48 -7.78
N ASP A 160 -5.47 -3.26 -7.72
CA ASP A 160 -4.87 -2.68 -6.53
C ASP A 160 -5.98 -2.03 -5.71
N ILE A 161 -6.39 -2.70 -4.62
CA ILE A 161 -7.45 -2.27 -3.72
C ILE A 161 -6.95 -2.23 -2.28
N GLU A 162 -6.65 -1.03 -1.81
CA GLU A 162 -5.97 -0.77 -0.56
C GLU A 162 -6.45 0.51 0.14
N TRP A 163 -5.74 0.97 1.15
CA TRP A 163 -5.98 2.20 1.89
C TRP A 163 -6.18 3.39 0.97
N ASN A 164 -7.28 4.12 1.17
CA ASN A 164 -7.59 5.32 0.40
C ASN A 164 -6.65 6.48 0.79
N PRO A 165 -5.73 6.90 -0.07
CA PRO A 165 -4.85 8.03 0.25
C PRO A 165 -5.56 9.39 0.18
N TYR A 166 -6.80 9.42 -0.31
CA TYR A 166 -7.55 10.64 -0.59
C TYR A 166 -8.68 10.93 0.41
N GLY A 167 -8.90 10.04 1.40
CA GLY A 167 -9.98 10.22 2.35
C GLY A 167 -10.21 9.01 3.24
N ALA A 168 -11.47 8.70 3.53
CA ALA A 168 -11.84 7.60 4.41
C ALA A 168 -11.27 6.26 3.91
N ALA A 169 -10.65 5.49 4.80
CA ALA A 169 -9.89 4.26 4.50
C ALA A 169 -10.60 3.28 3.55
N CYS A 170 -11.90 3.10 3.71
CA CYS A 170 -12.73 2.22 2.89
C CYS A 170 -13.55 3.00 1.83
N TYR A 171 -13.09 4.17 1.37
CA TYR A 171 -13.76 4.96 0.32
C TYR A 171 -15.24 5.30 0.63
N GLY A 172 -15.60 5.43 1.91
CA GLY A 172 -16.97 5.67 2.35
C GLY A 172 -17.93 4.51 2.14
N LYS A 173 -17.46 3.31 1.81
CA LYS A 173 -18.29 2.12 1.60
C LYS A 173 -18.44 1.29 2.86
N THR A 174 -19.60 0.64 3.00
CA THR A 174 -19.75 -0.49 3.93
C THR A 174 -19.02 -1.72 3.39
N GLN A 175 -18.72 -2.69 4.25
CA GLN A 175 -18.05 -3.94 3.86
C GLN A 175 -18.79 -4.65 2.72
N SER A 176 -20.10 -4.80 2.80
CA SER A 176 -20.90 -5.44 1.73
C SER A 176 -20.87 -4.65 0.42
N ALA A 177 -20.91 -3.34 0.48
CA ALA A 177 -20.81 -2.48 -0.72
C ALA A 177 -19.41 -2.54 -1.34
N MET A 178 -18.35 -2.67 -0.53
CA MET A 178 -16.98 -2.86 -1.01
C MET A 178 -16.82 -4.21 -1.69
N VAL A 179 -17.29 -5.30 -1.08
CA VAL A 179 -17.29 -6.64 -1.68
C VAL A 179 -18.04 -6.64 -3.02
N SER A 180 -19.20 -6.03 -3.09
CA SER A 180 -19.96 -5.90 -4.34
C SER A 180 -19.22 -5.09 -5.40
N TRP A 181 -18.52 -4.03 -5.02
CA TRP A 181 -17.72 -3.22 -5.92
C TRP A 181 -16.54 -4.03 -6.50
N ILE A 182 -15.79 -4.73 -5.62
CA ILE A 182 -14.67 -5.62 -6.02
C ILE A 182 -15.19 -6.69 -6.98
N GLY A 183 -16.26 -7.40 -6.63
CA GLY A 183 -16.86 -8.41 -7.49
C GLY A 183 -17.29 -7.89 -8.86
N SER A 184 -17.80 -6.66 -8.93
CA SER A 184 -18.14 -5.98 -10.18
C SER A 184 -16.90 -5.71 -11.06
N PHE A 185 -15.76 -5.32 -10.45
CA PHE A 185 -14.50 -5.14 -11.18
C PHE A 185 -13.98 -6.47 -11.73
N LEU A 186 -13.87 -7.48 -10.87
CA LEU A 186 -13.32 -8.80 -11.22
C LEU A 186 -14.13 -9.48 -12.33
N SER A 187 -15.46 -9.48 -12.21
CA SER A 187 -16.35 -10.05 -13.22
C SER A 187 -16.20 -9.34 -14.58
N GLN A 188 -16.11 -8.00 -14.57
CA GLN A 188 -15.96 -7.23 -15.79
C GLN A 188 -14.58 -7.43 -16.41
N TYR A 189 -13.51 -7.46 -15.60
CA TYR A 189 -12.16 -7.74 -16.08
C TYR A 189 -12.10 -9.12 -16.76
N LYS A 190 -12.64 -10.15 -16.11
CA LYS A 190 -12.70 -11.50 -16.69
C LYS A 190 -13.52 -11.57 -17.97
N ALA A 191 -14.64 -10.86 -18.04
CA ALA A 191 -15.47 -10.80 -19.25
C ALA A 191 -14.72 -10.15 -20.44
N ARG A 192 -13.81 -9.19 -20.16
CA ARG A 192 -13.03 -8.49 -21.18
C ARG A 192 -11.78 -9.24 -21.63
N THR A 193 -11.13 -9.97 -20.73
CA THR A 193 -9.79 -10.57 -20.95
C THR A 193 -9.80 -12.07 -20.99
N GLY A 194 -10.85 -12.73 -20.51
CA GLY A 194 -10.91 -14.17 -20.29
C GLY A 194 -10.11 -14.64 -19.06
N ARG A 195 -9.49 -13.73 -18.29
CA ARG A 195 -8.63 -14.04 -17.14
C ARG A 195 -9.19 -13.50 -15.85
N ASP A 196 -9.00 -14.25 -14.75
CA ASP A 196 -9.19 -13.72 -13.41
C ASP A 196 -8.08 -12.72 -13.10
N ALA A 197 -8.44 -11.62 -12.44
CA ALA A 197 -7.47 -10.59 -12.05
C ALA A 197 -6.70 -11.04 -10.81
N VAL A 198 -5.50 -10.52 -10.64
CA VAL A 198 -4.81 -10.57 -9.35
C VAL A 198 -5.43 -9.53 -8.42
N ILE A 199 -5.61 -9.86 -7.14
CA ILE A 199 -6.00 -8.91 -6.10
C ILE A 199 -4.77 -8.53 -5.30
N TYR A 200 -4.37 -7.24 -5.34
CA TYR A 200 -3.39 -6.67 -4.45
C TYR A 200 -4.10 -5.96 -3.30
N THR A 201 -3.71 -6.26 -2.06
CA THR A 201 -4.27 -5.66 -0.85
C THR A 201 -3.37 -5.86 0.37
N ALA A 202 -3.62 -5.11 1.45
CA ALA A 202 -3.10 -5.38 2.80
C ALA A 202 -4.14 -6.17 3.62
N ALA A 203 -3.70 -7.16 4.42
CA ALA A 203 -4.61 -8.00 5.21
C ALA A 203 -5.46 -7.18 6.20
N SER A 204 -4.87 -6.15 6.82
CA SER A 204 -5.56 -5.23 7.71
C SER A 204 -6.67 -4.44 7.01
N TRP A 205 -6.38 -3.91 5.81
CA TRP A 205 -7.38 -3.23 5.00
C TRP A 205 -8.49 -4.19 4.57
N TRP A 206 -8.13 -5.39 4.13
CA TRP A 206 -9.11 -6.40 3.69
C TRP A 206 -10.09 -6.74 4.81
N THR A 207 -9.56 -7.00 6.00
CA THR A 207 -10.40 -7.25 7.20
C THR A 207 -11.29 -6.06 7.52
N GLN A 208 -10.75 -4.84 7.53
CA GLN A 208 -11.52 -3.64 7.88
C GLN A 208 -12.59 -3.33 6.83
N CYS A 209 -12.26 -3.40 5.54
CA CYS A 209 -13.09 -2.85 4.48
C CYS A 209 -13.98 -3.88 3.77
N THR A 210 -13.71 -5.19 3.95
CA THR A 210 -14.52 -6.27 3.36
C THR A 210 -15.13 -7.22 4.39
N GLY A 211 -14.75 -7.09 5.68
CA GLY A 211 -15.12 -8.06 6.72
C GLY A 211 -14.41 -9.40 6.55
N ASP A 212 -13.18 -9.36 6.01
CA ASP A 212 -12.37 -10.54 5.72
C ASP A 212 -13.05 -11.52 4.75
N TYR A 213 -13.64 -10.99 3.67
CA TYR A 213 -14.42 -11.77 2.71
C TYR A 213 -13.56 -12.79 1.96
N ALA A 214 -13.94 -14.07 2.02
CA ALA A 214 -13.21 -15.21 1.46
C ALA A 214 -13.58 -15.57 0.01
N GLY A 215 -14.66 -15.01 -0.53
CA GLY A 215 -15.29 -15.54 -1.75
C GLY A 215 -14.51 -15.36 -3.05
N PHE A 216 -13.47 -14.53 -3.08
CA PHE A 216 -12.62 -14.33 -4.26
C PHE A 216 -11.42 -15.27 -4.30
N ALA A 217 -11.07 -15.90 -3.18
CA ALA A 217 -9.85 -16.70 -3.05
C ALA A 217 -9.82 -17.96 -3.94
N ALA A 218 -10.99 -18.43 -4.41
CA ALA A 218 -11.06 -19.60 -5.26
C ALA A 218 -10.62 -19.35 -6.71
N SER A 219 -10.67 -18.10 -7.19
CA SER A 219 -10.38 -17.73 -8.59
C SER A 219 -9.26 -16.72 -8.72
N ASP A 220 -9.15 -15.78 -7.80
CA ASP A 220 -8.30 -14.60 -7.95
C ASP A 220 -7.01 -14.76 -7.13
N PRO A 221 -5.82 -14.74 -7.77
CA PRO A 221 -4.55 -14.84 -7.08
C PRO A 221 -4.33 -13.66 -6.12
N LEU A 222 -3.74 -13.91 -4.94
CA LEU A 222 -3.44 -12.90 -3.95
C LEU A 222 -2.04 -12.33 -4.11
N TRP A 223 -1.95 -11.00 -4.15
CA TRP A 223 -0.72 -10.24 -3.96
C TRP A 223 -0.83 -9.46 -2.65
N ILE A 224 -0.15 -9.95 -1.62
CA ILE A 224 -0.24 -9.39 -0.28
C ILE A 224 0.80 -8.30 -0.06
N ALA A 225 0.38 -7.18 0.49
CA ALA A 225 1.27 -6.11 0.93
C ALA A 225 1.57 -6.25 2.42
N ARG A 226 2.83 -6.43 2.76
CA ARG A 226 3.31 -6.36 4.15
C ARG A 226 4.79 -6.08 4.17
N TYR A 227 5.20 -4.97 4.74
CA TYR A 227 6.60 -4.58 4.84
C TYR A 227 7.20 -5.16 6.13
N ALA A 228 7.53 -6.45 6.09
CA ALA A 228 8.00 -7.22 7.24
C ALA A 228 8.92 -8.36 6.79
N SER A 229 9.35 -9.20 7.75
CA SER A 229 10.19 -10.38 7.47
C SER A 229 9.42 -11.55 6.84
N ASP A 230 8.10 -11.55 6.91
CA ASP A 230 7.21 -12.58 6.39
C ASP A 230 5.87 -11.97 5.93
N PRO A 231 5.07 -12.66 5.10
CA PRO A 231 3.80 -12.16 4.59
C PRO A 231 2.67 -12.09 5.63
N GLY A 232 2.87 -12.65 6.82
CA GLY A 232 1.89 -12.68 7.91
C GLY A 232 0.68 -13.56 7.65
N THR A 233 -0.36 -13.32 8.45
CA THR A 233 -1.66 -13.97 8.27
C THR A 233 -2.32 -13.43 7.02
N LEU A 234 -2.68 -14.32 6.10
CA LEU A 234 -3.36 -13.96 4.87
C LEU A 234 -4.85 -13.72 5.10
N PRO A 235 -5.52 -12.94 4.25
CA PRO A 235 -6.97 -12.80 4.25
C PRO A 235 -7.67 -14.15 4.09
N ALA A 236 -8.89 -14.25 4.65
CA ALA A 236 -9.66 -15.49 4.66
C ALA A 236 -9.84 -16.08 3.26
N GLY A 237 -9.78 -17.40 3.18
CA GLY A 237 -9.92 -18.17 1.94
C GLY A 237 -8.63 -18.42 1.19
N TRP A 238 -7.64 -17.54 1.24
CA TRP A 238 -6.34 -17.78 0.61
C TRP A 238 -5.44 -18.63 1.53
N GLY A 239 -5.15 -19.86 1.10
CA GLY A 239 -4.22 -20.75 1.79
C GLY A 239 -2.74 -20.43 1.52
N TYR A 240 -2.46 -19.62 0.52
CA TYR A 240 -1.13 -19.13 0.13
C TYR A 240 -1.27 -17.81 -0.64
N TYR A 241 -0.19 -17.00 -0.62
CA TYR A 241 -0.07 -15.84 -1.48
C TYR A 241 0.58 -16.24 -2.81
N THR A 242 0.24 -15.53 -3.87
CA THR A 242 0.91 -15.66 -5.18
C THR A 242 2.10 -14.72 -5.26
N MET A 243 1.91 -13.49 -4.81
CA MET A 243 2.94 -12.44 -4.74
C MET A 243 2.90 -11.73 -3.38
N TRP A 244 4.04 -11.22 -2.97
CA TRP A 244 4.20 -10.47 -1.72
C TRP A 244 5.07 -9.25 -1.96
N GLN A 245 4.49 -8.07 -1.78
CA GLN A 245 5.23 -6.81 -1.73
C GLN A 245 5.80 -6.65 -0.31
N TYR A 246 7.12 -6.79 -0.20
CA TYR A 246 7.77 -6.90 1.10
C TYR A 246 8.48 -5.61 1.55
N THR A 247 8.70 -4.65 0.64
CA THR A 247 9.29 -3.35 0.95
C THR A 247 9.03 -2.33 -0.15
N SER A 248 8.91 -1.06 0.25
CA SER A 248 8.85 0.08 -0.67
C SER A 248 10.22 0.73 -0.91
N SER A 249 11.28 0.06 -0.52
CA SER A 249 12.66 0.54 -0.69
C SER A 249 13.59 -0.66 -0.96
N GLY A 250 14.65 -0.44 -1.72
CA GLY A 250 15.56 -1.52 -2.06
C GLY A 250 16.78 -1.04 -2.86
N PRO A 251 17.58 -1.98 -3.39
CA PRO A 251 18.77 -1.65 -4.15
C PRO A 251 18.49 -1.10 -5.55
N THR A 252 17.24 -1.24 -6.02
CA THR A 252 16.81 -0.73 -7.33
C THR A 252 15.55 0.12 -7.18
N VAL A 253 15.15 0.80 -8.26
CA VAL A 253 13.90 1.58 -8.31
C VAL A 253 12.68 0.66 -8.29
N GLY A 254 11.58 1.13 -7.72
CA GLY A 254 10.32 0.42 -7.56
C GLY A 254 10.14 -0.15 -6.16
N ASP A 255 8.93 -0.57 -5.87
CA ASP A 255 8.64 -1.37 -4.68
C ASP A 255 9.02 -2.83 -4.98
N HIS A 256 9.52 -3.56 -3.99
CA HIS A 256 10.11 -4.87 -4.22
C HIS A 256 9.17 -6.00 -3.80
N ASP A 257 9.14 -7.01 -4.65
CA ASP A 257 8.18 -8.11 -4.58
C ASP A 257 8.84 -9.47 -4.67
N LYS A 258 8.17 -10.46 -4.08
CA LYS A 258 8.50 -11.88 -4.23
C LYS A 258 7.33 -12.64 -4.81
N PHE A 259 7.59 -13.37 -5.88
CA PHE A 259 6.67 -14.40 -6.35
C PHE A 259 6.87 -15.69 -5.54
N ASN A 260 5.78 -16.30 -5.10
CA ASN A 260 5.82 -17.55 -4.33
C ASN A 260 6.08 -18.75 -5.25
N GLY A 261 7.30 -18.86 -5.73
CA GLY A 261 7.75 -19.90 -6.65
C GLY A 261 8.91 -19.48 -7.53
N ALA A 262 9.46 -20.44 -8.25
CA ALA A 262 10.50 -20.22 -9.25
C ALA A 262 9.93 -19.54 -10.51
N LEU A 263 10.81 -19.14 -11.42
CA LEU A 263 10.43 -18.39 -12.62
C LEU A 263 9.43 -19.12 -13.52
N ASP A 264 9.48 -20.44 -13.56
CA ASP A 264 8.51 -21.27 -14.29
C ASP A 264 7.07 -21.11 -13.75
N ARG A 265 6.93 -20.84 -12.44
CA ARG A 265 5.62 -20.55 -11.83
C ARG A 265 5.11 -19.16 -12.22
N VAL A 266 6.00 -18.19 -12.35
CA VAL A 266 5.64 -16.87 -12.93
C VAL A 266 5.17 -17.03 -14.37
N GLN A 267 5.88 -17.85 -15.17
CA GLN A 267 5.49 -18.18 -16.54
C GLN A 267 4.15 -18.91 -16.60
N ALA A 268 3.91 -19.85 -15.68
CA ALA A 268 2.63 -20.55 -15.60
C ALA A 268 1.45 -19.57 -15.37
N LEU A 269 1.62 -18.59 -14.47
CA LEU A 269 0.61 -17.56 -14.26
C LEU A 269 0.40 -16.69 -15.51
N ALA A 270 1.46 -16.40 -16.27
CA ALA A 270 1.37 -15.65 -17.51
C ALA A 270 0.72 -16.42 -18.66
N ASN A 271 0.81 -17.74 -18.66
CA ASN A 271 0.23 -18.60 -19.72
C ASN A 271 -1.29 -18.84 -19.54
N GLY A 272 -1.80 -18.79 -18.34
CA GLY A 272 -3.21 -19.03 -18.05
C GLY A 272 -3.52 -20.28 -17.28
#